data_a772d34bbc89e49d4bbd5322699f3c4c
#
_entry.id   a772d34bbc89e49d4bbd5322699f3c4c
#
_cell.length_a   1.000
_cell.length_b   1.000
_cell.length_c   1.000
_cell.angle_alpha   90.00
_cell.angle_beta   90.00
_cell.angle_gamma   90.00
#
_symmetry.space_group_name_H-M   'P 1'
#
loop_
_entity.id
_entity.type
_entity.pdbx_description
1 polymer ?
#
loop_
_entity_poly.entity_id
_entity_poly.type
_entity_poly.pdbx_seq_one_letter_code
_entity_poly.pdbx_strand_id
1 'polypeptide(L)'
;MWLHSEDPFRPSDLLAHIQHTTPQAHHEAVSGLPELGLENLAVLNDAAPGTVALTSNDNVTSVPTWLLGDIPDESGRIENATACVVVLVEKSTVELDAFYWYFYSYDRGPNITQVLEPLNGIFGDDPPGYHFGDHVGDWYVARLAHCHSDPF
;
A
#
# COMPACT_ATOMS: atom_id res chain seq x y z
N MET A 1 5.26 8.48 -11.77
CA MET A 1 5.90 8.46 -10.42
C MET A 1 7.35 8.05 -10.59
N TRP A 2 8.27 8.64 -9.84
CA TRP A 2 9.69 8.25 -9.81
C TRP A 2 9.94 7.48 -8.51
N LEU A 3 10.52 6.29 -8.61
CA LEU A 3 10.95 5.49 -7.48
C LEU A 3 12.47 5.55 -7.38
N HIS A 4 12.99 5.49 -6.16
CA HIS A 4 14.44 5.38 -5.95
C HIS A 4 14.90 4.00 -6.45
N SER A 5 16.04 3.96 -7.15
CA SER A 5 16.54 2.70 -7.76
C SER A 5 16.90 1.62 -6.73
N GLU A 6 17.18 2.04 -5.50
CA GLU A 6 17.54 1.14 -4.39
C GLU A 6 16.34 0.78 -3.51
N ASP A 7 15.15 1.36 -3.77
CA ASP A 7 13.95 0.99 -3.04
C ASP A 7 13.49 -0.40 -3.49
N PRO A 8 13.46 -1.39 -2.61
CA PRO A 8 13.03 -2.73 -2.97
C PRO A 8 11.51 -2.83 -3.12
N PHE A 9 10.75 -1.87 -2.57
CA PHE A 9 9.29 -1.89 -2.58
C PHE A 9 8.74 -1.01 -3.70
N ARG A 10 7.71 -1.51 -4.38
CA ARG A 10 7.09 -0.89 -5.55
C ARG A 10 5.58 -0.95 -5.41
N PRO A 11 4.84 -0.17 -6.22
CA PRO A 11 3.40 -0.36 -6.32
C PRO A 11 3.05 -1.82 -6.61
N SER A 12 2.09 -2.34 -5.87
CA SER A 12 1.74 -3.75 -5.83
C SER A 12 0.36 -3.99 -6.41
N ASP A 13 0.13 -5.18 -6.94
CA ASP A 13 -1.21 -5.60 -7.32
C ASP A 13 -2.13 -5.72 -6.11
N LEU A 14 -3.18 -4.92 -6.09
CA LEU A 14 -4.16 -4.90 -5.01
C LEU A 14 -4.88 -6.25 -4.86
N LEU A 15 -5.17 -6.93 -5.98
CA LEU A 15 -5.81 -8.24 -5.93
C LEU A 15 -4.90 -9.29 -5.30
N ALA A 16 -3.63 -9.33 -5.69
CA ALA A 16 -2.65 -10.22 -5.07
C ALA A 16 -2.52 -9.97 -3.57
N HIS A 17 -2.51 -8.70 -3.15
CA HIS A 17 -2.50 -8.35 -1.72
C HIS A 17 -3.71 -8.91 -0.97
N ILE A 18 -4.92 -8.78 -1.53
CA ILE A 18 -6.13 -9.33 -0.94
C ILE A 18 -6.03 -10.85 -0.78
N GLN A 19 -5.51 -11.57 -1.79
CA GLN A 19 -5.34 -13.02 -1.79
C GLN A 19 -4.32 -13.52 -0.76
N HIS A 20 -3.33 -12.68 -0.40
CA HIS A 20 -2.31 -12.99 0.62
C HIS A 20 -2.68 -12.52 2.02
N THR A 21 -3.89 -12.03 2.21
CA THR A 21 -4.36 -11.51 3.50
C THR A 21 -5.66 -12.16 3.93
N THR A 22 -5.94 -12.11 5.23
CA THR A 22 -7.21 -12.54 5.80
C THR A 22 -7.85 -11.37 6.54
N PRO A 23 -9.14 -11.05 6.25
CA PRO A 23 -9.86 -10.05 7.01
C PRO A 23 -10.00 -10.46 8.49
N GLN A 24 -9.59 -9.59 9.38
CA GLN A 24 -9.67 -9.79 10.82
C GLN A 24 -10.34 -8.59 11.49
N ALA A 25 -11.14 -8.88 12.51
CA ALA A 25 -11.67 -7.91 13.43
C ALA A 25 -11.30 -8.36 14.85
N HIS A 26 -10.76 -7.45 15.68
CA HIS A 26 -10.33 -7.77 17.04
C HIS A 26 -9.34 -8.96 17.12
N HIS A 27 -8.46 -9.10 16.12
CA HIS A 27 -7.48 -10.20 15.96
C HIS A 27 -8.09 -11.58 15.65
N GLU A 28 -9.36 -11.64 15.32
CA GLU A 28 -10.04 -12.87 14.90
C GLU A 28 -10.47 -12.80 13.45
N ALA A 29 -10.34 -13.89 12.70
CA ALA A 29 -10.76 -13.95 11.31
C ALA A 29 -12.28 -13.72 11.19
N VAL A 30 -12.67 -12.84 10.27
CA VAL A 30 -14.08 -12.59 9.98
C VAL A 30 -14.65 -13.76 9.18
N SER A 31 -15.66 -14.43 9.72
CA SER A 31 -16.30 -15.58 9.09
C SER A 31 -17.47 -15.17 8.19
N GLY A 32 -17.80 -16.04 7.23
CA GLY A 32 -19.00 -15.87 6.39
C GLY A 32 -18.82 -14.87 5.23
N LEU A 33 -17.62 -14.38 5.00
CA LEU A 33 -17.32 -13.55 3.84
C LEU A 33 -17.28 -14.40 2.55
N PRO A 34 -17.70 -13.84 1.40
CA PRO A 34 -17.41 -14.43 0.10
C PRO A 34 -15.90 -14.40 -0.17
N GLU A 35 -15.47 -15.10 -1.22
CA GLU A 35 -14.13 -14.88 -1.77
C GLU A 35 -13.99 -13.41 -2.19
N LEU A 36 -12.95 -12.75 -1.67
CA LEU A 36 -12.74 -11.32 -1.90
C LEU A 36 -12.02 -11.07 -3.22
N GLY A 37 -12.55 -10.11 -3.96
CA GLY A 37 -11.97 -9.54 -5.16
C GLY A 37 -12.16 -8.03 -5.19
N LEU A 38 -11.61 -7.35 -6.19
CA LEU A 38 -11.67 -5.90 -6.29
C LEU A 38 -13.11 -5.37 -6.39
N GLU A 39 -14.03 -6.17 -6.94
CA GLU A 39 -15.41 -5.80 -7.19
C GLU A 39 -16.31 -5.88 -5.95
N ASN A 40 -15.87 -6.56 -4.88
CA ASN A 40 -16.73 -6.81 -3.74
C ASN A 40 -16.13 -6.39 -2.38
N LEU A 41 -15.03 -5.64 -2.36
CA LEU A 41 -14.38 -5.18 -1.11
C LEU A 41 -15.33 -4.40 -0.19
N ALA A 42 -16.38 -3.80 -0.73
CA ALA A 42 -17.37 -3.08 0.06
C ALA A 42 -18.06 -3.95 1.13
N VAL A 43 -18.09 -5.29 0.96
CA VAL A 43 -18.66 -6.20 1.96
C VAL A 43 -17.93 -6.13 3.31
N LEU A 44 -16.67 -5.68 3.31
CA LEU A 44 -15.88 -5.53 4.53
C LEU A 44 -16.41 -4.42 5.46
N ASN A 45 -17.12 -3.43 4.91
CA ASN A 45 -17.67 -2.33 5.70
C ASN A 45 -18.72 -2.80 6.72
N ASP A 46 -19.44 -3.87 6.37
CA ASP A 46 -20.53 -4.40 7.20
C ASP A 46 -20.17 -5.77 7.82
N ALA A 47 -18.92 -6.23 7.62
CA ALA A 47 -18.50 -7.59 7.96
C ALA A 47 -18.34 -7.84 9.47
N ALA A 48 -18.03 -6.79 10.23
CA ALA A 48 -17.91 -6.85 11.68
C ALA A 48 -18.09 -5.45 12.31
N PRO A 49 -18.46 -5.36 13.59
CA PRO A 49 -18.44 -4.09 14.31
C PRO A 49 -17.02 -3.52 14.38
N GLY A 50 -16.84 -2.28 13.98
CA GLY A 50 -15.54 -1.58 14.04
C GLY A 50 -14.70 -1.77 12.79
N THR A 51 -13.39 -1.71 12.96
CA THR A 51 -12.42 -1.78 11.85
C THR A 51 -12.10 -3.23 11.49
N VAL A 52 -12.20 -3.56 10.21
CA VAL A 52 -11.69 -4.80 9.66
C VAL A 52 -10.31 -4.52 9.05
N ALA A 53 -9.30 -5.26 9.48
CA ALA A 53 -7.95 -5.18 8.94
C ALA A 53 -7.66 -6.39 8.04
N LEU A 54 -6.97 -6.16 6.93
CA LEU A 54 -6.40 -7.23 6.10
C LEU A 54 -5.06 -7.64 6.71
N THR A 55 -5.03 -8.81 7.31
CA THR A 55 -3.84 -9.32 8.01
C THR A 55 -3.10 -10.32 7.14
N SER A 56 -1.79 -10.15 7.00
CA SER A 56 -0.95 -11.06 6.20
C SER A 56 -1.07 -12.52 6.65
N ASN A 57 -1.21 -13.43 5.69
CA ASN A 57 -1.17 -14.87 5.90
C ASN A 57 0.26 -15.40 6.04
N ASP A 58 1.24 -14.61 5.57
CA ASP A 58 2.65 -14.96 5.57
C ASP A 58 3.41 -14.26 6.71
N ASN A 59 4.55 -14.83 7.07
CA ASN A 59 5.48 -14.13 7.97
C ASN A 59 6.15 -12.96 7.24
N VAL A 60 5.73 -11.75 7.55
CA VAL A 60 6.22 -10.52 6.90
C VAL A 60 7.72 -10.29 7.10
N THR A 61 8.32 -10.83 8.16
CA THR A 61 9.77 -10.70 8.41
C THR A 61 10.62 -11.48 7.41
N SER A 62 10.04 -12.46 6.72
CA SER A 62 10.69 -13.19 5.62
C SER A 62 10.62 -12.46 4.28
N VAL A 63 9.94 -11.32 4.24
CA VAL A 63 9.73 -10.48 3.05
C VAL A 63 9.30 -11.33 1.83
N PRO A 64 8.14 -11.99 1.88
CA PRO A 64 7.63 -12.76 0.74
C PRO A 64 7.50 -11.86 -0.49
N THR A 65 7.62 -12.43 -1.67
CA THR A 65 7.76 -11.67 -2.94
C THR A 65 6.59 -10.74 -3.24
N TRP A 66 5.37 -11.09 -2.83
CA TRP A 66 4.19 -10.25 -3.04
C TRP A 66 4.24 -8.92 -2.26
N LEU A 67 5.05 -8.82 -1.20
CA LEU A 67 5.30 -7.57 -0.48
C LEU A 67 6.18 -6.59 -1.26
N LEU A 68 7.02 -7.09 -2.18
CA LEU A 68 7.97 -6.26 -2.93
C LEU A 68 7.30 -5.43 -4.02
N GLY A 69 6.04 -5.77 -4.38
CA GLY A 69 5.33 -5.16 -5.50
C GLY A 69 5.84 -5.64 -6.86
N ASP A 70 5.27 -5.08 -7.91
CA ASP A 70 5.50 -5.51 -9.27
C ASP A 70 6.58 -4.66 -9.97
N ILE A 71 7.39 -5.31 -10.79
CA ILE A 71 8.42 -4.64 -11.58
C ILE A 71 7.80 -4.17 -12.89
N PRO A 72 7.75 -2.85 -13.15
CA PRO A 72 7.29 -2.35 -14.43
C PRO A 72 8.21 -2.79 -15.58
N ASP A 73 7.64 -2.94 -16.76
CA ASP A 73 8.41 -3.11 -17.99
C ASP A 73 9.19 -1.83 -18.37
N GLU A 74 9.93 -1.87 -19.48
CA GLU A 74 10.72 -0.72 -19.98
C GLU A 74 9.87 0.51 -20.31
N SER A 75 8.56 0.34 -20.54
CA SER A 75 7.60 1.43 -20.76
C SER A 75 6.98 1.98 -19.47
N GLY A 76 7.31 1.39 -18.32
CA GLY A 76 6.75 1.74 -17.01
C GLY A 76 5.38 1.10 -16.74
N ARG A 77 5.01 0.06 -17.46
CA ARG A 77 3.74 -0.67 -17.28
C ARG A 77 3.92 -1.89 -16.40
N ILE A 78 2.89 -2.14 -15.60
CA ILE A 78 2.70 -3.41 -14.89
C ILE A 78 1.52 -4.11 -15.56
N GLU A 79 1.75 -5.29 -16.12
CA GLU A 79 0.71 -6.06 -16.81
C GLU A 79 -0.08 -6.91 -15.81
N ASN A 80 -1.39 -7.04 -16.07
CA ASN A 80 -2.32 -7.88 -15.30
C ASN A 80 -2.36 -7.58 -13.79
N ALA A 81 -2.09 -6.34 -13.40
CA ALA A 81 -2.08 -5.90 -12.01
C ALA A 81 -2.81 -4.56 -11.82
N THR A 82 -3.44 -4.38 -10.67
CA THR A 82 -4.06 -3.12 -10.26
C THR A 82 -3.21 -2.48 -9.17
N ALA A 83 -2.18 -1.75 -9.59
CA ALA A 83 -1.25 -1.06 -8.69
C ALA A 83 -1.59 0.42 -8.45
N CYS A 84 -2.57 0.95 -9.20
CA CYS A 84 -3.00 2.33 -9.10
C CYS A 84 -4.51 2.44 -9.32
N VAL A 85 -5.17 3.20 -8.43
CA VAL A 85 -6.57 3.60 -8.58
C VAL A 85 -6.61 5.08 -8.90
N VAL A 86 -7.38 5.46 -9.93
CA VAL A 86 -7.53 6.87 -10.31
C VAL A 86 -8.95 7.33 -10.01
N VAL A 87 -9.05 8.38 -9.19
CA VAL A 87 -10.32 9.03 -8.87
C VAL A 87 -10.38 10.38 -9.56
N LEU A 88 -11.37 10.55 -10.41
CA LEU A 88 -11.62 11.82 -11.14
C LEU A 88 -12.74 12.59 -10.44
N VAL A 89 -12.49 13.85 -10.14
CA VAL A 89 -13.45 14.75 -9.51
C VAL A 89 -13.65 15.98 -10.40
N GLU A 90 -14.81 16.06 -11.05
CA GLU A 90 -15.20 17.25 -11.78
C GLU A 90 -15.57 18.37 -10.79
N LYS A 91 -14.91 19.51 -10.92
CA LYS A 91 -15.18 20.71 -10.11
C LYS A 91 -16.00 21.73 -10.84
N SER A 92 -15.82 21.81 -12.14
CA SER A 92 -16.57 22.66 -13.04
C SER A 92 -16.50 22.09 -14.47
N THR A 93 -17.12 22.75 -15.42
CA THR A 93 -17.06 22.36 -16.84
C THR A 93 -15.66 22.47 -17.46
N VAL A 94 -14.73 23.14 -16.78
CA VAL A 94 -13.37 23.41 -17.27
C VAL A 94 -12.29 22.97 -16.28
N GLU A 95 -12.66 22.38 -15.16
CA GLU A 95 -11.74 22.02 -14.11
C GLU A 95 -11.98 20.58 -13.63
N LEU A 96 -10.93 19.77 -13.66
CA LEU A 96 -10.91 18.38 -13.24
C LEU A 96 -9.72 18.14 -12.30
N ASP A 97 -9.98 17.52 -11.17
CA ASP A 97 -8.93 16.95 -10.33
C ASP A 97 -8.82 15.46 -10.60
N ALA A 98 -7.60 14.97 -10.75
CA ALA A 98 -7.29 13.55 -10.81
C ALA A 98 -6.42 13.15 -9.59
N PHE A 99 -6.89 12.20 -8.82
CA PHE A 99 -6.17 11.63 -7.69
C PHE A 99 -5.67 10.26 -8.07
N TYR A 100 -4.35 10.06 -8.03
CA TYR A 100 -3.68 8.80 -8.30
C TYR A 100 -3.31 8.17 -6.98
N TRP A 101 -3.87 7.01 -6.69
CA TRP A 101 -3.64 6.24 -5.48
C TRP A 101 -2.80 5.03 -5.85
N TYR A 102 -1.52 5.07 -5.52
CA TYR A 102 -0.60 3.95 -5.72
C TYR A 102 -0.62 3.08 -4.48
N PHE A 103 -0.89 1.80 -4.66
CA PHE A 103 -0.94 0.84 -3.58
C PHE A 103 0.40 0.15 -3.40
N TYR A 104 0.84 0.02 -2.16
CA TYR A 104 2.03 -0.73 -1.77
C TYR A 104 1.61 -1.83 -0.80
N SER A 105 2.03 -3.08 -1.07
CA SER A 105 1.75 -4.18 -0.15
C SER A 105 2.53 -4.07 1.15
N TYR A 106 3.63 -3.33 1.14
CA TYR A 106 4.46 -3.10 2.32
C TYR A 106 5.11 -1.72 2.27
N ASP A 107 5.07 -1.01 3.38
CA ASP A 107 5.87 0.17 3.62
C ASP A 107 6.95 -0.15 4.65
N ARG A 108 8.19 0.10 4.27
CA ARG A 108 9.33 -0.08 5.14
C ARG A 108 9.70 1.25 5.76
N GLY A 109 9.50 1.36 7.04
CA GLY A 109 9.83 2.55 7.80
C GLY A 109 11.33 2.91 7.73
N PRO A 110 11.69 4.11 8.15
CA PRO A 110 13.07 4.56 8.12
C PRO A 110 13.97 3.67 8.99
N ASN A 111 15.21 3.47 8.51
CA ASN A 111 16.25 2.84 9.31
C ASN A 111 16.68 3.79 10.43
N ILE A 112 16.38 3.42 11.67
CA ILE A 112 16.69 4.25 12.86
C ILE A 112 17.96 3.80 13.60
N THR A 113 18.71 2.84 13.07
CA THR A 113 19.94 2.34 13.69
C THR A 113 20.90 3.48 14.06
N GLN A 114 21.12 4.42 13.15
CA GLN A 114 22.01 5.55 13.41
C GLN A 114 21.51 6.54 14.49
N VAL A 115 20.19 6.62 14.65
CA VAL A 115 19.57 7.46 15.70
C VAL A 115 19.68 6.78 17.05
N LEU A 116 19.62 5.46 17.08
CA LEU A 116 19.68 4.66 18.31
C LEU A 116 21.13 4.40 18.78
N GLU A 117 22.11 4.40 17.88
CA GLU A 117 23.52 4.17 18.23
C GLU A 117 24.01 4.97 19.44
N PRO A 118 23.73 6.28 19.58
CA PRO A 118 24.11 7.04 20.78
C PRO A 118 23.39 6.58 22.05
N LEU A 119 22.26 5.88 21.91
CA LEU A 119 21.40 5.45 23.01
C LEU A 119 21.59 3.96 23.37
N ASN A 120 22.37 3.22 22.57
CA ASN A 120 22.60 1.77 22.76
C ASN A 120 23.16 1.45 24.17
N GLY A 121 23.95 2.35 24.75
CA GLY A 121 24.41 2.22 26.13
C GLY A 121 23.31 2.30 27.19
N ILE A 122 22.11 2.78 26.83
CA ILE A 122 20.94 2.96 27.71
C ILE A 122 19.92 1.83 27.47
N PHE A 123 19.69 1.45 26.21
CA PHE A 123 18.64 0.53 25.81
C PHE A 123 19.13 -0.89 25.42
N GLY A 124 20.43 -1.10 25.37
CA GLY A 124 21.06 -2.32 24.86
C GLY A 124 21.39 -2.23 23.37
N ASP A 125 22.13 -3.22 22.87
CA ASP A 125 22.54 -3.28 21.47
C ASP A 125 21.35 -3.72 20.60
N ASP A 126 20.76 -2.75 19.86
CA ASP A 126 19.82 -3.07 18.82
C ASP A 126 20.54 -3.63 17.57
N PRO A 127 19.97 -4.67 16.92
CA PRO A 127 20.58 -5.24 15.75
C PRO A 127 20.66 -4.21 14.60
N PRO A 128 21.74 -4.21 13.80
CA PRO A 128 21.86 -3.35 12.63
C PRO A 128 20.67 -3.53 11.67
N GLY A 129 20.14 -2.43 11.15
CA GLY A 129 19.02 -2.47 10.22
C GLY A 129 17.65 -2.45 10.89
N TYR A 130 17.56 -1.97 12.12
CA TYR A 130 16.27 -1.76 12.78
C TYR A 130 15.46 -0.68 12.06
N HIS A 131 14.26 -1.04 11.64
CA HIS A 131 13.30 -0.14 10.99
C HIS A 131 12.14 0.14 11.93
N PHE A 132 11.61 1.35 11.88
CA PHE A 132 10.50 1.76 12.74
C PHE A 132 9.29 2.15 11.89
N GLY A 133 8.12 1.58 12.26
CA GLY A 133 6.87 1.91 11.60
C GLY A 133 6.58 1.07 10.35
N ASP A 134 7.29 -0.05 10.18
CA ASP A 134 6.99 -1.01 9.10
C ASP A 134 5.53 -1.47 9.19
N HIS A 135 4.83 -1.48 8.06
CA HIS A 135 3.45 -1.95 8.02
C HIS A 135 3.07 -2.56 6.67
N VAL A 136 2.07 -3.43 6.71
CA VAL A 136 1.48 -4.10 5.54
C VAL A 136 0.34 -3.24 5.02
N GLY A 137 0.39 -2.93 3.72
CA GLY A 137 -0.62 -2.15 3.02
C GLY A 137 -0.53 -0.64 3.28
N ASP A 138 -0.14 0.10 2.25
CA ASP A 138 -0.09 1.56 2.28
C ASP A 138 -0.53 2.17 0.96
N TRP A 139 -0.96 3.44 1.02
CA TRP A 139 -1.40 4.21 -0.13
C TRP A 139 -0.57 5.47 -0.29
N TYR A 140 0.07 5.61 -1.44
CA TYR A 140 0.71 6.84 -1.84
C TYR A 140 -0.18 7.62 -2.79
N VAL A 141 -0.51 8.88 -2.45
CA VAL A 141 -1.48 9.68 -3.20
C VAL A 141 -0.81 10.85 -3.88
N ALA A 142 -1.02 10.99 -5.19
CA ALA A 142 -0.66 12.16 -5.95
C ALA A 142 -1.92 12.81 -6.54
N ARG A 143 -2.04 14.13 -6.43
CA ARG A 143 -3.11 14.92 -7.04
C ARG A 143 -2.56 15.71 -8.22
N LEU A 144 -3.25 15.62 -9.35
CA LEU A 144 -3.06 16.51 -10.50
C LEU A 144 -4.34 17.34 -10.69
N ALA A 145 -4.20 18.66 -10.67
CA ALA A 145 -5.27 19.57 -11.06
C ALA A 145 -5.08 19.92 -12.54
N HIS A 146 -6.11 19.73 -13.34
CA HIS A 146 -6.13 20.10 -14.76
C HIS A 146 -7.18 21.15 -15.00
N CYS A 147 -6.73 22.35 -15.43
CA CYS A 147 -7.61 23.39 -15.94
C CYS A 147 -7.62 23.28 -17.46
N HIS A 148 -8.77 23.02 -18.03
CA HIS A 148 -8.94 23.09 -19.48
C HIS A 148 -9.06 24.58 -19.86
N SER A 149 -8.05 25.13 -20.52
CA SER A 149 -8.23 26.42 -21.21
C SER A 149 -9.04 26.15 -22.46
N ASP A 150 -10.23 26.74 -22.57
CA ASP A 150 -10.99 26.71 -23.80
C ASP A 150 -10.10 27.09 -24.97
N PRO A 151 -10.09 26.36 -26.09
CA PRO A 151 -9.52 26.85 -27.32
C PRO A 151 -10.43 27.99 -27.80
N PHE A 152 -9.86 29.15 -27.95
CA PHE A 152 -10.48 30.29 -28.57
C PHE A 152 -10.98 29.97 -29.98
#